data_bfcfcc22368411e78c87eb975a115475
#
_entry.id   bfcfcc22368411e78c87eb975a115475
#
_cell.length_a   1.000
_cell.length_b   1.000
_cell.length_c   1.000
_cell.angle_alpha   90.00
_cell.angle_beta   90.00
_cell.angle_gamma   90.00
#
_symmetry.space_group_name_H-M   'P 1'
#
loop_
_entity.id
_entity.type
_entity.pdbx_description
1 polymer ?
#
loop_
_entity_poly.entity_id
_entity_poly.type
_entity_poly.pdbx_seq_one_letter_code
_entity_poly.pdbx_strand_id
1 'polypeptide(L)'
;PPSPHFRLSPEGPTAILQNLEVKDVTDGNVGIGTDKTTGYKLSVEGKIRAREVVINLDTWADYVFADDYVLTPIYEVESFISKNKHLPNVPSAKQVEEDGLSLGEISKIQQEKIEELTLYIIDQQKQLDELKKQVQELLKTK
;
A
#
# COMPACT_ATOMS: atom_id res chain seq x y z
N PRO A 1 -39.03 -11.55 6.80
CA PRO A 1 -38.48 -12.46 7.79
C PRO A 1 -37.02 -12.13 7.99
N PRO A 2 -36.50 -12.12 9.25
CA PRO A 2 -35.09 -11.89 9.46
C PRO A 2 -34.29 -13.02 8.83
N SER A 3 -33.20 -12.67 8.17
CA SER A 3 -32.27 -13.61 7.55
C SER A 3 -31.72 -14.56 8.63
N PRO A 4 -31.53 -15.86 8.33
CA PRO A 4 -30.99 -16.80 9.29
C PRO A 4 -29.56 -16.40 9.63
N HIS A 5 -29.35 -15.94 10.86
CA HIS A 5 -28.02 -15.69 11.38
C HIS A 5 -27.46 -16.99 11.95
N PHE A 6 -26.37 -17.48 11.40
CA PHE A 6 -25.61 -18.53 12.04
C PHE A 6 -24.83 -17.91 13.21
N ARG A 7 -25.21 -18.25 14.44
CA ARG A 7 -24.48 -17.83 15.64
C ARG A 7 -23.76 -19.02 16.25
N LEU A 8 -22.46 -18.91 16.42
CA LEU A 8 -21.72 -19.77 17.34
C LEU A 8 -21.96 -19.24 18.75
N SER A 9 -22.63 -20.03 19.60
CA SER A 9 -22.87 -19.67 21.00
C SER A 9 -21.54 -19.72 21.78
N PRO A 10 -21.23 -18.74 22.62
CA PRO A 10 -20.02 -18.76 23.44
C PRO A 10 -20.04 -19.81 24.57
N GLU A 11 -21.17 -20.48 24.82
CA GLU A 11 -21.36 -21.42 25.94
C GLU A 11 -21.46 -22.90 25.51
N GLY A 12 -21.11 -23.25 24.29
CA GLY A 12 -21.15 -24.64 23.80
C GLY A 12 -19.75 -25.25 23.63
N PRO A 13 -19.64 -26.60 23.59
CA PRO A 13 -18.39 -27.24 23.26
C PRO A 13 -17.89 -26.70 21.91
N THR A 14 -16.65 -26.34 21.84
CA THR A 14 -15.99 -25.80 20.65
C THR A 14 -16.23 -26.77 19.48
N ALA A 15 -17.14 -26.42 18.57
CA ALA A 15 -17.27 -27.18 17.34
C ALA A 15 -15.96 -26.95 16.57
N ILE A 16 -15.13 -27.98 16.47
CA ILE A 16 -13.98 -27.99 15.58
C ILE A 16 -14.55 -28.12 14.17
N LEU A 17 -14.84 -26.99 13.55
CA LEU A 17 -15.13 -26.95 12.12
C LEU A 17 -13.82 -27.23 11.39
N GLN A 18 -13.66 -28.42 10.86
CA GLN A 18 -12.50 -28.77 10.03
C GLN A 18 -12.46 -27.90 8.77
N ASN A 19 -13.62 -27.50 8.23
CA ASN A 19 -13.77 -26.56 7.14
C ASN A 19 -15.05 -25.75 7.35
N LEU A 20 -14.93 -24.42 7.39
CA LEU A 20 -16.07 -23.54 7.20
C LEU A 20 -16.08 -23.14 5.72
N GLU A 21 -16.91 -23.83 4.93
CA GLU A 21 -17.13 -23.44 3.54
C GLU A 21 -18.37 -22.54 3.48
N VAL A 22 -18.16 -21.29 3.14
CA VAL A 22 -19.24 -20.33 2.88
C VAL A 22 -19.43 -20.27 1.37
N LYS A 23 -20.37 -21.10 0.85
CA LYS A 23 -20.73 -21.12 -0.57
C LYS A 23 -21.82 -20.09 -0.83
N ASP A 24 -21.67 -19.37 -1.94
CA ASP A 24 -22.70 -18.55 -2.58
C ASP A 24 -23.40 -17.54 -1.65
N VAL A 25 -22.61 -16.67 -1.04
CA VAL A 25 -23.14 -15.48 -0.39
C VAL A 25 -23.23 -14.35 -1.41
N THR A 26 -24.13 -14.48 -2.39
CA THR A 26 -24.37 -13.42 -3.38
C THR A 26 -24.77 -12.10 -2.72
N ASP A 27 -25.48 -12.17 -1.60
CA ASP A 27 -25.94 -10.99 -0.84
C ASP A 27 -25.47 -10.97 0.63
N GLY A 28 -24.78 -12.03 1.09
CA GLY A 28 -24.32 -12.15 2.48
C GLY A 28 -22.86 -11.71 2.66
N ASN A 29 -22.58 -11.14 3.82
CA ASN A 29 -21.23 -10.78 4.25
C ASN A 29 -20.93 -11.50 5.57
N VAL A 30 -19.65 -11.73 5.85
CA VAL A 30 -19.18 -12.34 7.10
C VAL A 30 -18.68 -11.25 8.02
N GLY A 31 -19.27 -11.15 9.22
CA GLY A 31 -18.80 -10.29 10.31
C GLY A 31 -18.20 -11.14 11.43
N ILE A 32 -17.00 -10.82 11.86
CA ILE A 32 -16.36 -11.42 13.05
C ILE A 32 -16.23 -10.32 14.08
N GLY A 33 -17.04 -10.43 15.16
CA GLY A 33 -17.08 -9.42 16.22
C GLY A 33 -17.81 -8.13 15.86
N THR A 34 -18.41 -8.04 14.67
CA THR A 34 -19.10 -6.85 14.17
C THR A 34 -20.30 -7.21 13.29
N ASP A 35 -21.27 -6.33 13.24
CA ASP A 35 -22.40 -6.33 12.29
C ASP A 35 -22.21 -5.32 11.15
N LYS A 36 -21.13 -4.51 11.20
CA LYS A 36 -20.79 -3.51 10.19
C LYS A 36 -20.07 -4.16 9.00
N THR A 37 -20.82 -4.76 8.10
CA THR A 37 -20.27 -5.49 6.94
C THR A 37 -20.51 -4.81 5.61
N THR A 38 -21.21 -3.66 5.59
CA THR A 38 -21.58 -2.95 4.36
C THR A 38 -20.34 -2.59 3.54
N GLY A 39 -20.30 -3.04 2.28
CA GLY A 39 -19.20 -2.79 1.35
C GLY A 39 -18.07 -3.83 1.42
N TYR A 40 -18.11 -4.77 2.36
CA TYR A 40 -17.08 -5.79 2.55
C TYR A 40 -17.70 -7.20 2.61
N LYS A 41 -17.07 -8.16 1.95
CA LYS A 41 -17.47 -9.57 2.05
C LYS A 41 -17.04 -10.22 3.36
N LEU A 42 -15.96 -9.74 3.97
CA LEU A 42 -15.48 -10.12 5.29
C LEU A 42 -15.13 -8.86 6.10
N SER A 43 -15.74 -8.68 7.25
CA SER A 43 -15.41 -7.63 8.22
C SER A 43 -14.98 -8.24 9.54
N VAL A 44 -13.87 -7.78 10.10
CA VAL A 44 -13.32 -8.28 11.36
C VAL A 44 -13.07 -7.12 12.29
N GLU A 45 -13.79 -7.05 13.42
CA GLU A 45 -13.53 -6.10 14.49
C GLU A 45 -12.45 -6.67 15.41
N GLY A 46 -11.18 -6.57 14.97
CA GLY A 46 -10.05 -7.14 15.69
C GLY A 46 -8.83 -7.36 14.79
N LYS A 47 -7.88 -8.10 15.32
CA LYS A 47 -6.65 -8.44 14.63
C LYS A 47 -6.79 -9.75 13.86
N ILE A 48 -6.29 -9.79 12.62
CA ILE A 48 -6.19 -11.00 11.82
C ILE A 48 -4.75 -11.51 11.92
N ARG A 49 -4.58 -12.80 12.23
CA ARG A 49 -3.29 -13.48 12.18
C ARG A 49 -3.33 -14.52 11.05
N ALA A 50 -2.51 -14.33 10.04
CA ALA A 50 -2.33 -15.27 8.94
C ALA A 50 -0.84 -15.57 8.75
N ARG A 51 -0.52 -16.68 8.08
CA ARG A 51 0.86 -16.95 7.63
C ARG A 51 1.17 -16.20 6.35
N GLU A 52 0.17 -16.06 5.49
CA GLU A 52 0.29 -15.38 4.21
C GLU A 52 -1.06 -14.78 3.81
N VAL A 53 -1.03 -13.64 3.13
CA VAL A 53 -2.20 -13.01 2.49
C VAL A 53 -1.80 -12.62 1.08
N VAL A 54 -2.48 -13.16 0.08
CA VAL A 54 -2.31 -12.81 -1.33
C VAL A 54 -3.38 -11.79 -1.70
N ILE A 55 -2.95 -10.64 -2.18
CA ILE A 55 -3.82 -9.56 -2.64
C ILE A 55 -3.64 -9.41 -4.15
N ASN A 56 -4.73 -9.60 -4.90
CA ASN A 56 -4.73 -9.37 -6.34
C ASN A 56 -4.97 -7.89 -6.61
N LEU A 57 -4.11 -7.30 -7.42
CA LEU A 57 -4.22 -5.93 -7.89
C LEU A 57 -4.32 -5.92 -9.42
N ASP A 58 -5.12 -5.00 -9.95
CA ASP A 58 -5.28 -4.84 -11.41
C ASP A 58 -4.05 -4.22 -12.07
N THR A 59 -3.28 -3.44 -11.32
CA THR A 59 -2.07 -2.74 -11.81
C THR A 59 -0.98 -2.77 -10.75
N TRP A 60 0.28 -2.80 -11.21
CA TRP A 60 1.48 -2.70 -10.39
C TRP A 60 2.34 -1.49 -10.79
N ALA A 61 3.36 -1.14 -10.00
CA ALA A 61 4.09 0.12 -10.13
C ALA A 61 5.17 0.16 -11.24
N ASP A 62 5.40 -0.93 -11.99
CA ASP A 62 6.45 -1.05 -13.02
C ASP A 62 6.45 0.06 -14.09
N TYR A 63 5.38 0.85 -14.16
CA TYR A 63 5.27 2.01 -15.06
C TYR A 63 6.26 3.14 -14.73
N VAL A 64 6.86 3.16 -13.54
CA VAL A 64 7.87 4.16 -13.16
C VAL A 64 9.13 4.04 -14.01
N PHE A 65 9.44 2.86 -14.53
CA PHE A 65 10.56 2.64 -15.42
C PHE A 65 10.23 2.74 -16.92
N ALA A 66 8.99 3.09 -17.26
CA ALA A 66 8.61 3.31 -18.65
C ALA A 66 9.28 4.58 -19.21
N ASP A 67 9.58 4.58 -20.52
CA ASP A 67 10.27 5.69 -21.18
C ASP A 67 9.52 7.03 -21.16
N ASP A 68 8.19 6.97 -21.00
CA ASP A 68 7.31 8.12 -20.94
C ASP A 68 6.97 8.55 -19.50
N TYR A 69 7.54 7.88 -18.50
CA TYR A 69 7.33 8.28 -17.10
C TYR A 69 8.03 9.58 -16.78
N VAL A 70 7.28 10.54 -16.26
CA VAL A 70 7.81 11.84 -15.87
C VAL A 70 8.10 11.85 -14.37
N LEU A 71 9.36 11.62 -14.01
CA LEU A 71 9.81 11.71 -12.62
C LEU A 71 9.72 13.17 -12.15
N THR A 72 8.99 13.40 -11.05
CA THR A 72 8.85 14.72 -10.45
C THR A 72 10.21 15.26 -9.99
N PRO A 73 10.63 16.47 -10.34
CA PRO A 73 11.88 17.05 -9.84
C PRO A 73 11.96 17.05 -8.31
N ILE A 74 13.12 16.68 -7.75
CA ILE A 74 13.27 16.51 -6.29
C ILE A 74 12.94 17.78 -5.48
N TYR A 75 13.20 18.98 -6.02
CA TYR A 75 12.85 20.24 -5.38
C TYR A 75 11.33 20.51 -5.32
N GLU A 76 10.58 19.95 -6.27
CA GLU A 76 9.10 19.99 -6.23
C GLU A 76 8.56 19.05 -5.17
N VAL A 77 9.18 17.86 -5.02
CA VAL A 77 8.87 16.92 -3.93
C VAL A 77 9.17 17.57 -2.57
N GLU A 78 10.32 18.25 -2.42
CA GLU A 78 10.66 19.00 -1.21
C GLU A 78 9.62 20.08 -0.88
N SER A 79 9.23 20.86 -1.88
CA SER A 79 8.21 21.90 -1.74
C SER A 79 6.86 21.29 -1.32
N PHE A 80 6.47 20.18 -1.93
CA PHE A 80 5.23 19.47 -1.58
C PHE A 80 5.23 18.97 -0.15
N ILE A 81 6.32 18.32 0.30
CA ILE A 81 6.49 17.82 1.67
C ILE A 81 6.44 18.97 2.68
N SER A 82 7.11 20.08 2.37
CA SER A 82 7.14 21.25 3.25
C SER A 82 5.73 21.78 3.52
N LYS A 83 4.86 21.75 2.50
CA LYS A 83 3.49 22.25 2.57
C LYS A 83 2.50 21.21 3.13
N ASN A 84 2.59 19.97 2.68
CA ASN A 84 1.56 18.95 2.92
C ASN A 84 1.91 17.97 4.04
N LYS A 85 3.20 17.87 4.43
CA LYS A 85 3.73 16.98 5.48
C LYS A 85 3.61 15.47 5.17
N HIS A 86 3.41 15.12 3.91
CA HIS A 86 3.47 13.75 3.40
C HIS A 86 4.03 13.75 1.97
N LEU A 87 4.38 12.58 1.44
CA LEU A 87 4.86 12.44 0.07
C LEU A 87 3.72 12.63 -0.95
N PRO A 88 4.01 13.09 -2.18
CA PRO A 88 3.05 13.07 -3.26
C PRO A 88 2.46 11.67 -3.47
N ASN A 89 1.17 11.60 -3.76
CA ASN A 89 0.39 10.36 -3.97
C ASN A 89 0.31 9.40 -2.77
N VAL A 90 0.86 9.78 -1.61
CA VAL A 90 0.73 9.01 -0.37
C VAL A 90 -0.40 9.60 0.48
N PRO A 91 -1.34 8.80 1.00
CA PRO A 91 -2.39 9.30 1.86
C PRO A 91 -1.84 10.03 3.08
N SER A 92 -2.48 11.12 3.46
CA SER A 92 -2.16 11.81 4.72
C SER A 92 -2.62 11.00 5.93
N ALA A 93 -2.04 11.27 7.11
CA ALA A 93 -2.46 10.62 8.35
C ALA A 93 -3.96 10.79 8.60
N LYS A 94 -4.52 11.98 8.33
CA LYS A 94 -5.94 12.25 8.47
C LYS A 94 -6.81 11.35 7.58
N GLN A 95 -6.44 11.19 6.32
CA GLN A 95 -7.17 10.29 5.40
C GLN A 95 -7.12 8.84 5.87
N VAL A 96 -5.96 8.38 6.36
CA VAL A 96 -5.82 7.02 6.90
C VAL A 96 -6.66 6.81 8.16
N GLU A 97 -6.78 7.82 9.02
CA GLU A 97 -7.63 7.79 10.23
C GLU A 97 -9.12 7.75 9.90
N GLU A 98 -9.55 8.47 8.86
CA GLU A 98 -10.95 8.57 8.44
C GLU A 98 -11.41 7.36 7.62
N ASP A 99 -10.60 6.94 6.64
CA ASP A 99 -10.99 5.96 5.62
C ASP A 99 -10.37 4.57 5.82
N GLY A 100 -9.39 4.46 6.73
CA GLY A 100 -8.55 3.27 6.84
C GLY A 100 -7.48 3.20 5.77
N LEU A 101 -6.79 2.05 5.67
CA LEU A 101 -5.71 1.83 4.74
C LEU A 101 -5.93 0.56 3.93
N SER A 102 -6.06 0.68 2.61
CA SER A 102 -6.08 -0.46 1.71
C SER A 102 -4.67 -1.05 1.56
N LEU A 103 -4.48 -2.28 2.03
CA LEU A 103 -3.15 -2.92 2.03
C LEU A 103 -2.59 -3.12 0.61
N GLY A 104 -3.43 -3.42 -0.37
CA GLY A 104 -3.02 -3.54 -1.76
C GLY A 104 -2.54 -2.21 -2.34
N GLU A 105 -3.35 -1.16 -2.19
CA GLU A 105 -3.03 0.16 -2.70
C GLU A 105 -1.77 0.76 -2.04
N ILE A 106 -1.64 0.64 -0.72
CA ILE A 106 -0.44 1.17 -0.07
C ILE A 106 0.83 0.41 -0.48
N SER A 107 0.74 -0.90 -0.71
CA SER A 107 1.88 -1.68 -1.19
C SER A 107 2.32 -1.24 -2.59
N LYS A 108 1.37 -0.95 -3.49
CA LYS A 108 1.64 -0.39 -4.82
C LYS A 108 2.29 0.99 -4.74
N ILE A 109 1.73 1.89 -3.90
CA ILE A 109 2.27 3.24 -3.69
C ILE A 109 3.69 3.17 -3.12
N GLN A 110 3.95 2.28 -2.16
CA GLN A 110 5.29 2.09 -1.60
C GLN A 110 6.28 1.62 -2.66
N GLN A 111 5.88 0.68 -3.52
CA GLN A 111 6.72 0.21 -4.62
C GLN A 111 7.02 1.36 -5.60
N GLU A 112 6.02 2.14 -6.01
CA GLU A 112 6.19 3.34 -6.83
C GLU A 112 7.25 4.28 -6.22
N LYS A 113 7.15 4.57 -4.92
CA LYS A 113 8.12 5.46 -4.26
C LYS A 113 9.52 4.85 -4.16
N ILE A 114 9.65 3.54 -4.01
CA ILE A 114 10.95 2.84 -4.06
C ILE A 114 11.58 3.00 -5.45
N GLU A 115 10.80 2.86 -6.51
CA GLU A 115 11.27 2.98 -7.88
C GLU A 115 11.65 4.43 -8.24
N GLU A 116 10.82 5.41 -7.84
CA GLU A 116 11.16 6.84 -7.96
C GLU A 116 12.47 7.18 -7.21
N LEU A 117 12.62 6.71 -5.96
CA LEU A 117 13.84 6.89 -5.18
C LEU A 117 15.05 6.27 -5.88
N THR A 118 14.89 5.13 -6.51
CA THR A 118 15.95 4.48 -7.29
C THR A 118 16.38 5.35 -8.46
N LEU A 119 15.45 5.97 -9.18
CA LEU A 119 15.76 6.89 -10.28
C LEU A 119 16.51 8.14 -9.78
N TYR A 120 16.09 8.74 -8.65
CA TYR A 120 16.83 9.86 -8.05
C TYR A 120 18.26 9.48 -7.66
N ILE A 121 18.46 8.29 -7.07
CA ILE A 121 19.79 7.82 -6.69
C ILE A 121 20.67 7.60 -7.93
N ILE A 122 20.12 7.04 -9.00
CA ILE A 122 20.84 6.87 -10.27
C ILE A 122 21.25 8.22 -10.86
N ASP A 123 20.36 9.20 -10.85
CA ASP A 123 20.66 10.54 -11.35
C ASP A 123 21.73 11.23 -10.48
N GLN A 124 21.62 11.18 -9.15
CA GLN A 124 22.64 11.68 -8.24
C GLN A 124 24.00 11.01 -8.47
N GLN A 125 24.03 9.71 -8.70
CA GLN A 125 25.29 9.00 -8.99
C GLN A 125 25.92 9.50 -10.27
N LYS A 126 25.17 9.72 -11.33
CA LYS A 126 25.67 10.29 -12.60
C LYS A 126 26.24 11.69 -12.40
N GLN A 127 25.54 12.54 -11.64
CA GLN A 127 26.03 13.90 -11.33
C GLN A 127 27.31 13.87 -10.51
N LEU A 128 27.42 12.96 -9.53
CA LEU A 128 28.64 12.78 -8.73
C LEU A 128 29.82 12.31 -9.58
N ASP A 129 29.60 11.40 -10.52
CA ASP A 129 30.66 10.89 -11.38
C ASP A 129 31.14 11.96 -12.37
N GLU A 130 30.24 12.79 -12.90
CA GLU A 130 30.59 13.92 -13.74
C GLU A 130 31.36 14.99 -12.94
N LEU A 131 30.92 15.31 -11.71
CA LEU A 131 31.63 16.25 -10.83
C LEU A 131 33.04 15.75 -10.49
N LYS A 132 33.22 14.46 -10.18
CA LYS A 132 34.54 13.86 -9.95
C LYS A 132 35.45 14.02 -11.15
N LYS A 133 34.93 13.79 -12.36
CA LYS A 133 35.67 13.96 -13.61
C LYS A 133 36.13 15.41 -13.79
N GLN A 134 35.24 16.38 -13.60
CA GLN A 134 35.55 17.81 -13.68
C GLN A 134 36.64 18.24 -12.66
N VAL A 135 36.54 17.75 -11.41
CA VAL A 135 37.57 17.99 -10.39
C VAL A 135 38.92 17.41 -10.81
N GLN A 136 38.95 16.19 -11.34
CA GLN A 136 40.19 15.57 -11.81
C GLN A 136 40.82 16.34 -12.99
N GLU A 137 40.02 16.87 -13.90
CA GLU A 137 40.47 17.68 -15.01
C GLU A 137 41.08 19.01 -14.51
N LEU A 138 40.40 19.68 -13.56
CA LEU A 138 40.92 20.91 -12.95
C LEU A 138 42.23 20.71 -12.19
N LEU A 139 42.44 19.57 -11.56
CA LEU A 139 43.67 19.25 -10.84
C LEU A 139 44.84 18.97 -11.76
N LYS A 140 44.61 18.48 -13.01
CA LYS A 140 45.64 18.22 -14.01
C LYS A 140 46.11 19.49 -14.74
N THR A 141 45.32 20.56 -14.70
CA THR A 141 45.62 21.84 -15.36
C THR A 141 46.38 22.83 -14.46
N LYS A 142 46.74 22.43 -13.26
CA LYS A 142 47.66 23.13 -12.35
C LYS A 142 49.02 22.47 -12.36
#